data_1fe570e14c50a0598730e2b599a5bf39
#
_entry.id   1fe570e14c50a0598730e2b599a5bf39
#
_cell.length_a   1.000
_cell.length_b   1.000
_cell.length_c   1.000
_cell.angle_alpha   90.00
_cell.angle_beta   90.00
_cell.angle_gamma   90.00
#
_symmetry.space_group_name_H-M   'P 1'
#
loop_
_entity.id
_entity.type
_entity.pdbx_description
1 polymer ?
#
loop_
_entity_poly.entity_id
_entity_poly.type
_entity_poly.pdbx_seq_one_letter_code
_entity_poly.pdbx_strand_id
1 'polypeptide(L)'
;MKKLFAYSNNVRIFANTRSENMSPKAYTEQEEQLARFAKAMGHPARMAILRFLAGQESCFFGDIHEVLPIAKATVSQHLKELKAAGLIQGEIEAPKVRYCINRENWAKARESFADFFCECGKKDSCCG
;
A
#
# COMPACT_ATOMS: atom_id res chain seq x y z
N MET A 1 20.24 10.39 -14.19
CA MET A 1 20.88 9.43 -14.97
C MET A 1 21.52 8.34 -14.19
N LYS A 2 22.32 8.63 -13.29
CA LYS A 2 22.92 7.59 -12.56
C LYS A 2 21.96 6.72 -11.83
N LYS A 3 20.90 7.29 -11.37
CA LYS A 3 19.93 6.52 -10.74
C LYS A 3 19.30 5.53 -11.64
N LEU A 4 18.96 5.94 -12.80
CA LEU A 4 18.40 5.06 -13.78
C LEU A 4 19.34 3.94 -14.10
N PHE A 5 20.60 4.28 -14.15
CA PHE A 5 21.59 3.32 -14.46
C PHE A 5 21.66 2.27 -13.38
N ALA A 6 21.65 2.68 -12.13
CA ALA A 6 21.71 1.76 -11.03
C ALA A 6 20.50 0.87 -11.01
N TYR A 7 19.37 1.45 -11.30
CA TYR A 7 18.15 0.70 -11.33
C TYR A 7 18.20 -0.36 -12.42
N SER A 8 18.68 0.02 -13.57
CA SER A 8 18.81 -0.92 -14.65
C SER A 8 19.76 -2.04 -14.29
N ASN A 9 20.81 -1.73 -13.60
CA ASN A 9 21.73 -2.73 -13.19
C ASN A 9 21.09 -3.71 -12.23
N ASN A 10 20.30 -3.20 -11.34
CA ASN A 10 19.60 -4.05 -10.42
C ASN A 10 18.68 -5.01 -11.13
N VAL A 11 17.96 -4.51 -12.07
CA VAL A 11 17.07 -5.35 -12.82
C VAL A 11 17.84 -6.42 -13.56
N ARG A 12 18.95 -6.04 -14.12
CA ARG A 12 19.75 -6.99 -14.86
C ARG A 12 20.29 -8.08 -13.96
N ILE A 13 20.78 -7.71 -12.80
CA ILE A 13 21.30 -8.66 -11.87
C ILE A 13 20.21 -9.60 -11.42
N PHE A 14 19.06 -9.05 -11.15
CA PHE A 14 17.95 -9.85 -10.72
C PHE A 14 17.55 -10.84 -11.81
N ALA A 15 17.56 -10.40 -13.04
CA ALA A 15 17.24 -11.27 -14.13
C ALA A 15 18.24 -12.39 -14.27
N ASN A 16 19.46 -12.11 -13.98
CA ASN A 16 20.47 -13.12 -14.13
C ASN A 16 20.41 -14.18 -13.07
N THR A 17 19.99 -13.82 -11.90
CA THR A 17 19.99 -14.80 -10.89
C THR A 17 18.91 -15.81 -11.01
N ARG A 18 17.84 -15.52 -11.82
CA ARG A 18 16.80 -16.38 -11.88
C ARG A 18 17.02 -17.34 -12.86
N SER A 19 17.15 -18.20 -12.94
CA SER A 19 17.31 -19.01 -13.94
C SER A 19 16.28 -19.92 -13.99
N GLU A 20 16.32 -20.82 -14.17
CA GLU A 20 15.51 -21.84 -14.24
C GLU A 20 14.21 -21.62 -14.65
N ASN A 21 13.54 -22.12 -14.86
CA ASN A 21 12.34 -22.37 -15.44
C ASN A 21 11.25 -21.47 -15.09
N MET A 22 11.47 -20.40 -14.54
CA MET A 22 10.45 -19.54 -14.28
C MET A 22 10.51 -18.40 -15.11
N SER A 23 9.45 -17.83 -15.39
CA SER A 23 9.45 -16.59 -16.10
C SER A 23 10.15 -15.62 -15.25
N PRO A 24 10.95 -14.79 -15.84
CA PRO A 24 11.71 -13.83 -15.11
C PRO A 24 10.83 -12.83 -14.42
N LYS A 25 11.05 -12.65 -13.14
CA LYS A 25 10.43 -11.57 -12.49
C LYS A 25 11.16 -10.33 -12.86
N ALA A 26 10.46 -9.37 -13.37
CA ALA A 26 11.06 -8.12 -13.75
C ALA A 26 11.22 -7.19 -12.56
N TYR A 27 10.57 -7.47 -11.45
CA TYR A 27 10.53 -6.56 -10.32
C TYR A 27 10.97 -7.23 -9.05
N THR A 28 11.49 -6.45 -8.13
CA THR A 28 11.86 -6.97 -6.82
C THR A 28 10.63 -7.11 -5.96
N GLU A 29 10.75 -7.87 -4.89
CA GLU A 29 9.62 -8.04 -3.98
C GLU A 29 9.22 -6.72 -3.35
N GLN A 30 10.19 -5.85 -3.13
CA GLN A 30 9.91 -4.54 -2.56
C GLN A 30 9.10 -3.70 -3.52
N GLU A 31 9.46 -3.72 -4.79
CA GLU A 31 8.71 -2.98 -5.79
C GLU A 31 7.29 -3.53 -5.93
N GLU A 32 7.15 -4.84 -5.89
CA GLU A 32 5.83 -5.44 -5.98
C GLU A 32 4.98 -5.09 -4.78
N GLN A 33 5.58 -5.09 -3.59
CA GLN A 33 4.85 -4.74 -2.38
C GLN A 33 4.44 -3.28 -2.40
N LEU A 34 5.36 -2.40 -2.78
CA LEU A 34 5.06 -0.99 -2.85
C LEU A 34 3.96 -0.72 -3.85
N ALA A 35 4.04 -1.37 -5.01
CA ALA A 35 3.01 -1.22 -6.03
C ALA A 35 1.66 -1.71 -5.54
N ARG A 36 1.63 -2.76 -4.76
CA ARG A 36 0.40 -3.29 -4.20
C ARG A 36 -0.24 -2.29 -3.25
N PHE A 37 0.57 -1.68 -2.38
CA PHE A 37 0.06 -0.64 -1.50
C PHE A 37 -0.44 0.56 -2.31
N ALA A 38 0.35 1.00 -3.29
CA ALA A 38 -0.02 2.16 -4.09
C ALA A 38 -1.33 1.92 -4.84
N LYS A 39 -1.49 0.73 -5.38
CA LYS A 39 -2.70 0.40 -6.12
C LYS A 39 -3.91 0.42 -5.21
N ALA A 40 -3.79 -0.13 -4.02
CA ALA A 40 -4.89 -0.12 -3.07
C ALA A 40 -5.24 1.28 -2.64
N MET A 41 -4.27 2.15 -2.53
CA MET A 41 -4.48 3.52 -2.11
C MET A 41 -4.92 4.44 -3.24
N GLY A 42 -4.89 3.95 -4.47
CA GLY A 42 -5.09 4.80 -5.63
C GLY A 42 -6.56 5.11 -5.96
N HIS A 43 -7.35 5.42 -4.95
CA HIS A 43 -8.73 5.82 -5.14
C HIS A 43 -9.11 6.78 -4.01
N PRO A 44 -9.76 7.91 -4.35
CA PRO A 44 -10.06 8.91 -3.32
C PRO A 44 -10.85 8.36 -2.13
N ALA A 45 -11.82 7.50 -2.40
CA ALA A 45 -12.61 6.92 -1.31
C ALA A 45 -11.73 6.08 -0.40
N ARG A 46 -10.82 5.32 -0.97
CA ARG A 46 -9.94 4.49 -0.15
C ARG A 46 -8.97 5.33 0.66
N MET A 47 -8.49 6.42 0.08
CA MET A 47 -7.65 7.33 0.84
C MET A 47 -8.42 7.94 2.02
N ALA A 48 -9.68 8.29 1.79
CA ALA A 48 -10.50 8.83 2.87
C ALA A 48 -10.71 7.81 3.98
N ILE A 49 -10.97 6.57 3.60
CA ILE A 49 -11.15 5.49 4.58
C ILE A 49 -9.88 5.31 5.41
N LEU A 50 -8.74 5.25 4.72
CA LEU A 50 -7.47 5.04 5.43
C LEU A 50 -7.17 6.20 6.37
N ARG A 51 -7.41 7.42 5.92
CA ARG A 51 -7.17 8.59 6.77
C ARG A 51 -8.07 8.55 8.00
N PHE A 52 -9.32 8.20 7.80
CA PHE A 52 -10.25 8.11 8.90
C PHE A 52 -9.81 7.05 9.91
N LEU A 53 -9.49 5.86 9.41
CA LEU A 53 -9.10 4.77 10.29
C LEU A 53 -7.76 5.01 10.98
N ALA A 54 -6.84 5.68 10.29
CA ALA A 54 -5.54 5.97 10.89
C ALA A 54 -5.68 6.95 12.06
N GLY A 55 -6.73 7.74 12.07
CA GLY A 55 -6.98 8.65 13.17
C GLY A 55 -7.69 8.02 14.35
N GLN A 56 -8.09 6.76 14.23
CA GLN A 56 -8.77 6.09 15.34
C GLN A 56 -7.76 5.47 16.29
N GLU A 57 -8.05 5.54 17.56
CA GLU A 57 -7.18 4.90 18.54
C GLU A 57 -7.42 3.40 18.60
N SER A 58 -8.59 2.97 18.21
CA SER A 58 -8.95 1.56 18.24
C SER A 58 -9.68 1.23 16.95
N CYS A 59 -10.13 -0.01 16.84
CA CYS A 59 -10.87 -0.41 15.66
C CYS A 59 -12.20 0.30 15.60
N PHE A 60 -12.63 0.59 14.40
CA PHE A 60 -13.90 1.26 14.17
C PHE A 60 -15.00 0.22 14.00
N PHE A 61 -16.10 0.44 14.67
CA PHE A 61 -17.29 -0.40 14.58
C PHE A 61 -18.40 0.44 13.97
N GLY A 62 -19.00 -0.03 12.91
CA GLY A 62 -20.09 0.70 12.31
C GLY A 62 -19.91 0.86 10.82
N ASP A 63 -20.80 1.61 10.22
CA ASP A 63 -20.81 1.78 8.77
C ASP A 63 -20.02 3.01 8.34
N ILE A 64 -19.07 2.79 7.49
CA ILE A 64 -18.23 3.87 6.98
C ILE A 64 -19.04 4.91 6.24
N HIS A 65 -20.08 4.48 5.54
CA HIS A 65 -20.85 5.43 4.74
C HIS A 65 -21.63 6.43 5.61
N GLU A 66 -21.72 6.17 6.89
CA GLU A 66 -22.38 7.12 7.78
C GLU A 66 -21.43 8.21 8.23
N VAL A 67 -20.13 7.97 8.15
CA VAL A 67 -19.17 8.95 8.62
C VAL A 67 -18.36 9.56 7.47
N LEU A 68 -18.38 8.95 6.31
CA LEU A 68 -17.65 9.46 5.16
C LEU A 68 -18.58 9.57 3.96
N PRO A 69 -18.36 10.54 3.09
CA PRO A 69 -19.23 10.74 1.93
C PRO A 69 -18.92 9.71 0.83
N ILE A 70 -19.15 8.44 1.13
CA ILE A 70 -18.90 7.35 0.21
C ILE A 70 -20.20 6.57 0.06
N ALA A 71 -20.53 6.24 -1.18
CA ALA A 71 -21.76 5.51 -1.43
C ALA A 71 -21.75 4.16 -0.74
N LYS A 72 -22.83 3.84 -0.07
CA LYS A 72 -22.91 2.60 0.69
C LYS A 72 -22.64 1.39 -0.19
N ALA A 73 -23.10 1.43 -1.42
CA ALA A 73 -22.97 0.29 -2.32
C ALA A 73 -21.52 -0.05 -2.65
N THR A 74 -20.61 0.91 -2.52
CA THR A 74 -19.22 0.69 -2.87
C THR A 74 -18.29 0.52 -1.67
N VAL A 75 -18.80 0.79 -0.46
CA VAL A 75 -17.95 0.71 0.73
C VAL A 75 -17.35 -0.66 0.91
N SER A 76 -18.15 -1.70 0.78
CA SER A 76 -17.63 -3.06 0.96
C SER A 76 -16.51 -3.39 0.00
N GLN A 77 -16.64 -2.94 -1.26
CA GLN A 77 -15.63 -3.22 -2.25
C GLN A 77 -14.32 -2.49 -1.90
N HIS A 78 -14.44 -1.24 -1.49
CA HIS A 78 -13.25 -0.48 -1.10
C HIS A 78 -12.55 -1.12 0.11
N LEU A 79 -13.32 -1.57 1.08
CA LEU A 79 -12.75 -2.21 2.25
C LEU A 79 -12.08 -3.53 1.89
N LYS A 80 -12.68 -4.29 0.98
CA LYS A 80 -12.08 -5.54 0.55
C LYS A 80 -10.74 -5.32 -0.16
N GLU A 81 -10.68 -4.28 -0.99
CA GLU A 81 -9.44 -3.96 -1.67
C GLU A 81 -8.34 -3.56 -0.69
N LEU A 82 -8.70 -2.77 0.30
CA LEU A 82 -7.73 -2.34 1.31
C LEU A 82 -7.28 -3.51 2.18
N LYS A 83 -8.21 -4.41 2.50
CA LYS A 83 -7.88 -5.57 3.31
C LYS A 83 -7.02 -6.54 2.51
N ALA A 84 -7.31 -6.74 1.25
CA ALA A 84 -6.50 -7.62 0.40
C ALA A 84 -5.07 -7.14 0.28
N ALA A 85 -4.87 -5.84 0.28
CA ALA A 85 -3.52 -5.28 0.25
C ALA A 85 -2.85 -5.31 1.61
N GLY A 86 -3.59 -5.64 2.66
CA GLY A 86 -3.04 -5.71 4.01
C GLY A 86 -2.97 -4.39 4.75
N LEU A 87 -3.59 -3.34 4.22
CA LEU A 87 -3.53 -2.04 4.88
C LEU A 87 -4.52 -1.93 6.04
N ILE A 88 -5.61 -2.68 5.98
CA ILE A 88 -6.55 -2.75 7.09
C ILE A 88 -6.79 -4.20 7.45
N GLN A 89 -7.35 -4.39 8.62
CA GLN A 89 -7.68 -5.73 9.10
C GLN A 89 -9.01 -5.66 9.82
N GLY A 90 -9.60 -6.82 10.06
CA GLY A 90 -10.85 -6.91 10.77
C GLY A 90 -11.88 -7.69 9.96
N GLU A 91 -13.14 -7.63 10.42
CA GLU A 91 -14.25 -8.29 9.78
C GLU A 91 -15.06 -7.26 9.02
N ILE A 92 -15.25 -7.50 7.72
CA ILE A 92 -15.96 -6.56 6.88
C ILE A 92 -17.41 -6.93 6.74
N GLU A 93 -17.75 -8.19 6.96
CA GLU A 93 -19.10 -8.66 6.72
C GLU A 93 -19.87 -8.86 8.01
N ALA A 94 -21.15 -8.56 7.91
CA ALA A 94 -22.04 -8.70 9.05
C ALA A 94 -22.05 -10.16 9.53
N PRO A 95 -22.33 -10.38 10.80
CA PRO A 95 -22.80 -9.37 11.76
C PRO A 95 -21.67 -8.66 12.48
N LYS A 96 -20.43 -9.07 12.29
CA LYS A 96 -19.34 -8.45 13.01
C LYS A 96 -18.58 -7.54 12.07
N VAL A 97 -18.96 -6.28 12.07
CA VAL A 97 -18.33 -5.32 11.19
C VAL A 97 -17.39 -4.49 12.04
N ARG A 98 -16.11 -4.68 11.80
CA ARG A 98 -15.12 -3.87 12.51
C ARG A 98 -13.84 -3.84 11.69
N TYR A 99 -13.22 -2.68 11.60
CA TYR A 99 -11.97 -2.57 10.85
C TYR A 99 -11.03 -1.61 11.53
N CYS A 100 -9.75 -1.87 11.34
CA CYS A 100 -8.72 -1.01 11.87
C CYS A 100 -7.51 -1.05 10.95
N ILE A 101 -6.64 -0.08 11.11
CA ILE A 101 -5.40 -0.04 10.36
C ILE A 101 -4.54 -1.22 10.79
N ASN A 102 -3.93 -1.89 9.85
CA ASN A 102 -2.92 -2.88 10.14
C ASN A 102 -1.64 -2.11 10.40
N ARG A 103 -1.31 -1.92 11.66
CA ARG A 103 -0.25 -0.99 12.03
C ARG A 103 1.12 -1.42 11.51
N GLU A 104 1.34 -2.72 11.44
CA GLU A 104 2.61 -3.21 10.93
C GLU A 104 2.77 -2.87 9.45
N ASN A 105 1.77 -3.20 8.66
CA ASN A 105 1.83 -2.90 7.23
C ASN A 105 1.73 -1.41 6.96
N TRP A 106 1.05 -0.68 7.83
CA TRP A 106 1.00 0.77 7.71
C TRP A 106 2.41 1.37 7.86
N ALA A 107 3.16 0.86 8.83
CA ALA A 107 4.53 1.32 9.02
C ALA A 107 5.41 0.93 7.84
N LYS A 108 5.24 -0.29 7.34
CA LYS A 108 6.00 -0.74 6.17
C LYS A 108 5.70 0.14 4.96
N ALA A 109 4.43 0.44 4.73
CA ALA A 109 4.05 1.28 3.61
C ALA A 109 4.68 2.67 3.75
N ARG A 110 4.60 3.24 4.94
CA ARG A 110 5.15 4.56 5.18
C ARG A 110 6.65 4.60 4.87
N GLU A 111 7.36 3.59 5.36
CA GLU A 111 8.80 3.54 5.14
C GLU A 111 9.13 3.31 3.68
N SER A 112 8.43 2.39 3.04
CA SER A 112 8.71 2.10 1.63
C SER A 112 8.43 3.30 0.74
N PHE A 113 7.34 4.02 1.00
CA PHE A 113 7.05 5.21 0.22
C PHE A 113 8.07 6.31 0.49
N ALA A 114 8.48 6.46 1.75
CA ALA A 114 9.48 7.46 2.09
C ALA A 114 10.79 7.17 1.37
N ASP A 115 11.21 5.92 1.38
CA ASP A 115 12.42 5.54 0.70
C ASP A 115 12.32 5.79 -0.80
N PHE A 116 11.20 5.40 -1.37
CA PHE A 116 10.99 5.58 -2.79
C PHE A 116 11.07 7.05 -3.19
N PHE A 117 10.46 7.91 -2.41
CA PHE A 117 10.48 9.34 -2.74
C PHE A 117 11.83 9.98 -2.44
N CYS A 118 12.58 9.41 -1.51
CA CYS A 118 13.89 9.95 -1.21
C CYS A 118 14.92 9.59 -2.24
N GLU A 119 14.63 8.65 -3.10
CA GLU A 119 15.56 8.28 -4.14
C GLU A 119 15.57 9.26 -5.29
N CYS A 120 14.92 10.36 -5.16
CA CYS A 120 14.83 11.30 -6.26
C CYS A 120 16.15 12.00 -6.52
N GLY A 121 17.18 11.61 -5.86
CA GLY A 121 18.45 11.98 -6.33
C GLY A 121 19.26 12.92 -5.51
N LYS A 122 18.66 13.72 -4.73
CA LYS A 122 19.46 14.65 -4.00
C LYS A 122 19.37 14.32 -2.56
N LYS A 123 20.45 14.02 -2.01
CA LYS A 123 20.48 13.62 -0.68
C LYS A 123 20.03 14.69 0.25
N ASP A 124 20.02 15.87 -0.16
CA ASP A 124 19.70 16.88 0.78
C ASP A 124 18.31 17.32 0.78
N SER A 125 17.56 17.04 -0.21
CA SER A 125 16.28 17.66 -0.29
C SER A 125 15.14 16.74 -0.09
N CYS A 126 15.24 15.53 -0.44
CA CYS A 126 14.08 14.69 -0.37
C CYS A 126 13.74 14.27 1.03
N CYS A 127 14.72 14.10 1.85
CA CYS A 127 14.49 13.55 3.16
C CYS A 127 14.67 14.57 4.26
N GLY A 128 14.74 15.77 3.90
CA GLY A 128 14.99 16.86 4.82
C GLY A 128 13.86 17.17 5.76
#